data_553d736d86b686b16617adb395f6aa40
#
_entry.id   553d736d86b686b16617adb395f6aa40
#
_cell.length_a   1.000
_cell.length_b   1.000
_cell.length_c   1.000
_cell.angle_alpha   90.00
_cell.angle_beta   90.00
_cell.angle_gamma   90.00
#
_symmetry.space_group_name_H-M   'P 1'
#
loop_
_entity.id
_entity.type
_entity.pdbx_description
1 polymer ?
#
loop_
_entity_poly.entity_id
_entity_poly.type
_entity_poly.pdbx_seq_one_letter_code
_entity_poly.pdbx_strand_id
1 'polypeptide(L)'
;MIARLSLTARLTLLFTLGSVAVLLVLGGLVGGAIERHFEELDRAELTGKLQHAQHLIAQVDSLAQLERLSVPLGDAFLAHHDLVVRVLGPDQQVLLVTPDAQWPPQLPVLAADLALAPLWTWAQDGKNYRGLAATFPTAMGTQVQVAMAIDSGHHDAFLRTLQRSLWLFVACAVLFMGLLGWFAARRGLAPLRAMREQAAAV
;
A
#
# COMPACT_ATOMS: atom_id res chain seq x y z
N MET A 1 -36.48 -4.78 -18.56
CA MET A 1 -36.34 -3.40 -19.09
C MET A 1 -35.43 -3.30 -20.33
N ILE A 2 -34.53 -4.23 -20.56
CA ILE A 2 -33.52 -4.25 -21.66
C ILE A 2 -34.17 -4.62 -23.03
N ALA A 3 -35.35 -5.23 -23.04
CA ALA A 3 -36.00 -5.75 -24.26
C ALA A 3 -36.49 -4.69 -25.27
N ARG A 4 -36.51 -3.42 -24.92
CA ARG A 4 -36.98 -2.30 -25.79
C ARG A 4 -35.87 -1.47 -26.43
N LEU A 5 -34.58 -1.83 -26.13
CA LEU A 5 -33.45 -1.14 -26.72
C LEU A 5 -33.18 -1.64 -28.15
N SER A 6 -32.81 -0.71 -29.05
CA SER A 6 -32.37 -1.07 -30.40
C SER A 6 -31.16 -2.02 -30.36
N LEU A 7 -30.97 -2.83 -31.39
CA LEU A 7 -29.85 -3.77 -31.48
C LEU A 7 -28.49 -3.06 -31.29
N THR A 8 -28.33 -1.90 -31.90
CA THR A 8 -27.15 -1.04 -31.74
C THR A 8 -26.94 -0.60 -30.30
N ALA A 9 -28.00 -0.20 -29.59
CA ALA A 9 -27.90 0.20 -28.19
C ALA A 9 -27.48 -0.98 -27.28
N ARG A 10 -27.96 -2.19 -27.56
CA ARG A 10 -27.54 -3.39 -26.83
C ARG A 10 -26.07 -3.74 -27.06
N LEU A 11 -25.63 -3.66 -28.32
CA LEU A 11 -24.23 -3.94 -28.65
C LEU A 11 -23.30 -2.90 -28.00
N THR A 12 -23.62 -1.61 -28.12
CA THR A 12 -22.84 -0.54 -27.48
C THR A 12 -22.78 -0.73 -25.97
N LEU A 13 -23.90 -1.07 -25.33
CA LEU A 13 -23.94 -1.31 -23.89
C LEU A 13 -23.04 -2.50 -23.48
N LEU A 14 -23.12 -3.61 -24.22
CA LEU A 14 -22.30 -4.81 -23.95
C LEU A 14 -20.81 -4.51 -24.10
N PHE A 15 -20.39 -3.84 -25.18
CA PHE A 15 -19.00 -3.46 -25.37
C PHE A 15 -18.51 -2.47 -24.30
N THR A 16 -19.33 -1.48 -23.95
CA THR A 16 -18.98 -0.51 -22.89
C THR A 16 -18.84 -1.22 -21.55
N LEU A 17 -19.80 -2.06 -21.17
CA LEU A 17 -19.72 -2.84 -19.93
C LEU A 17 -18.51 -3.78 -19.89
N GLY A 18 -18.25 -4.48 -21.00
CA GLY A 18 -17.09 -5.34 -21.12
C GLY A 18 -15.78 -4.57 -20.97
N SER A 19 -15.65 -3.43 -21.64
CA SER A 19 -14.46 -2.57 -21.53
C SER A 19 -14.28 -2.02 -20.11
N VAL A 20 -15.35 -1.57 -19.46
CA VAL A 20 -15.30 -1.10 -18.07
C VAL A 20 -14.89 -2.23 -17.13
N ALA A 21 -15.45 -3.42 -17.29
CA ALA A 21 -15.09 -4.58 -16.47
C ALA A 21 -13.60 -4.93 -16.60
N VAL A 22 -13.07 -4.96 -17.83
CA VAL A 22 -11.64 -5.21 -18.07
C VAL A 22 -10.76 -4.14 -17.42
N LEU A 23 -11.12 -2.85 -17.56
CA LEU A 23 -10.35 -1.76 -16.96
C LEU A 23 -10.37 -1.80 -15.45
N LEU A 24 -11.49 -2.15 -14.82
CA LEU A 24 -11.60 -2.29 -13.38
C LEU A 24 -10.78 -3.47 -12.86
N VAL A 25 -10.84 -4.62 -13.53
CA VAL A 25 -10.02 -5.79 -13.18
C VAL A 25 -8.54 -5.46 -13.31
N LEU A 26 -8.12 -4.87 -14.42
CA LEU A 26 -6.73 -4.48 -14.65
C LEU A 26 -6.27 -3.47 -13.59
N GLY A 27 -7.07 -2.45 -13.28
CA GLY A 27 -6.77 -1.46 -12.25
C GLY A 27 -6.63 -2.08 -10.86
N GLY A 28 -7.50 -3.02 -10.51
CA GLY A 28 -7.41 -3.76 -9.25
C GLY A 28 -6.14 -4.64 -9.18
N LEU A 29 -5.79 -5.33 -10.27
CA LEU A 29 -4.57 -6.14 -10.34
C LEU A 29 -3.31 -5.28 -10.21
N VAL A 30 -3.24 -4.17 -10.93
CA VAL A 30 -2.10 -3.23 -10.87
C VAL A 30 -2.00 -2.60 -9.48
N GLY A 31 -3.11 -2.14 -8.92
CA GLY A 31 -3.14 -1.57 -7.56
C GLY A 31 -2.65 -2.56 -6.50
N GLY A 32 -3.15 -3.79 -6.53
CA GLY A 32 -2.71 -4.84 -5.61
C GLY A 32 -1.25 -5.28 -5.81
N ALA A 33 -0.74 -5.25 -7.05
CA ALA A 33 0.66 -5.55 -7.32
C ALA A 33 1.59 -4.46 -6.75
N ILE A 34 1.20 -3.19 -6.90
CA ILE A 34 1.95 -2.04 -6.36
C ILE A 34 1.96 -2.07 -4.83
N GLU A 35 0.81 -2.35 -4.19
CA GLU A 35 0.72 -2.44 -2.73
C GLU A 35 1.63 -3.54 -2.17
N ARG A 36 1.63 -4.73 -2.78
CA ARG A 36 2.54 -5.83 -2.41
C ARG A 36 4.00 -5.45 -2.59
N HIS A 37 4.32 -4.75 -3.67
CA HIS A 37 5.68 -4.30 -3.94
C HIS A 37 6.18 -3.32 -2.86
N PHE A 38 5.34 -2.37 -2.43
CA PHE A 38 5.67 -1.48 -1.31
C PHE A 38 5.81 -2.24 0.01
N GLU A 39 4.95 -3.22 0.27
CA GLU A 39 5.06 -4.06 1.46
C GLU A 39 6.39 -4.84 1.48
N GLU A 40 6.82 -5.37 0.34
CA GLU A 40 8.12 -6.06 0.19
C GLU A 40 9.30 -5.11 0.41
N LEU A 41 9.23 -3.87 -0.12
CA LEU A 41 10.26 -2.85 0.09
C LEU A 41 10.36 -2.44 1.56
N ASP A 42 9.23 -2.13 2.21
CA ASP A 42 9.18 -1.76 3.63
C ASP A 42 9.74 -2.90 4.50
N ARG A 43 9.37 -4.15 4.18
CA ARG A 43 9.91 -5.33 4.85
C ARG A 43 11.42 -5.45 4.69
N ALA A 44 11.93 -5.31 3.48
CA ALA A 44 13.36 -5.42 3.20
C ALA A 44 14.15 -4.33 3.94
N GLU A 45 13.64 -3.09 3.94
CA GLU A 45 14.26 -1.98 4.65
C GLU A 45 14.27 -2.20 6.17
N LEU A 46 13.12 -2.55 6.78
CA LEU A 46 13.03 -2.83 8.21
C LEU A 46 13.90 -4.00 8.63
N THR A 47 13.94 -5.07 7.82
CA THR A 47 14.81 -6.24 8.08
C THR A 47 16.27 -5.83 8.07
N GLY A 48 16.71 -5.05 7.10
CA GLY A 48 18.09 -4.56 7.03
C GLY A 48 18.46 -3.69 8.23
N LYS A 49 17.57 -2.80 8.66
CA LYS A 49 17.78 -1.96 9.85
C LYS A 49 17.80 -2.78 11.14
N LEU A 50 16.93 -3.78 11.29
CA LEU A 50 16.94 -4.70 12.45
C LEU A 50 18.18 -5.55 12.48
N GLN A 51 18.70 -6.04 11.35
CA GLN A 51 19.97 -6.75 11.28
C GLN A 51 21.15 -5.87 11.69
N HIS A 52 21.14 -4.59 11.30
CA HIS A 52 22.15 -3.64 11.76
C HIS A 52 22.07 -3.42 13.28
N ALA A 53 20.87 -3.25 13.84
CA ALA A 53 20.66 -3.16 15.28
C ALA A 53 21.13 -4.44 15.99
N GLN A 54 20.84 -5.63 15.46
CA GLN A 54 21.31 -6.91 15.96
C GLN A 54 22.83 -6.95 16.06
N HIS A 55 23.52 -6.46 15.03
CA HIS A 55 25.00 -6.43 15.04
C HIS A 55 25.55 -5.54 16.15
N LEU A 56 24.96 -4.36 16.36
CA LEU A 56 25.36 -3.45 17.45
C LEU A 56 25.06 -4.06 18.83
N ILE A 57 23.90 -4.69 19.01
CA ILE A 57 23.49 -5.33 20.26
C ILE A 57 24.35 -6.53 20.59
N ALA A 58 24.73 -7.35 19.61
CA ALA A 58 25.56 -8.52 19.80
C ALA A 58 26.96 -8.20 20.33
N GLN A 59 27.44 -6.97 20.17
CA GLN A 59 28.76 -6.52 20.67
C GLN A 59 28.69 -6.06 22.13
N VAL A 60 27.53 -5.94 22.75
CA VAL A 60 27.37 -5.50 24.13
C VAL A 60 27.82 -6.62 25.09
N ASP A 61 28.94 -6.43 25.78
CA ASP A 61 29.54 -7.36 26.71
C ASP A 61 29.49 -6.95 28.18
N SER A 62 28.98 -5.75 28.48
CA SER A 62 28.89 -5.17 29.82
C SER A 62 27.65 -4.31 30.03
N LEU A 63 27.21 -4.16 31.29
CA LEU A 63 26.10 -3.31 31.67
C LEU A 63 26.36 -1.83 31.28
N ALA A 64 27.60 -1.38 31.41
CA ALA A 64 27.97 -0.02 31.03
C ALA A 64 27.85 0.22 29.52
N GLN A 65 28.12 -0.77 28.70
CA GLN A 65 27.84 -0.70 27.25
C GLN A 65 26.35 -0.76 26.95
N LEU A 66 25.57 -1.58 27.68
CA LEU A 66 24.11 -1.63 27.53
C LEU A 66 23.46 -0.28 27.82
N GLU A 67 23.87 0.43 28.88
CA GLU A 67 23.38 1.78 29.21
C GLU A 67 23.74 2.80 28.12
N ARG A 68 24.88 2.65 27.47
CA ARG A 68 25.34 3.53 26.38
C ARG A 68 24.83 3.13 25.01
N LEU A 69 24.13 1.99 24.87
CA LEU A 69 23.65 1.45 23.59
C LEU A 69 22.72 2.43 22.86
N SER A 70 22.04 3.31 23.60
CA SER A 70 21.20 4.37 23.03
C SER A 70 21.96 5.32 22.11
N VAL A 71 23.24 5.57 22.32
CA VAL A 71 24.03 6.49 21.51
C VAL A 71 24.26 5.91 20.10
N PRO A 72 24.94 4.73 19.93
CA PRO A 72 25.17 4.19 18.59
C PRO A 72 23.87 3.83 17.86
N LEU A 73 22.81 3.41 18.56
CA LEU A 73 21.51 3.18 17.93
C LEU A 73 20.83 4.50 17.53
N GLY A 74 20.96 5.53 18.35
CA GLY A 74 20.45 6.86 18.04
C GLY A 74 21.10 7.43 16.79
N ASP A 75 22.44 7.38 16.73
CA ASP A 75 23.21 7.86 15.57
C ASP A 75 22.88 7.08 14.30
N ALA A 76 22.62 5.78 14.42
CA ALA A 76 22.29 4.93 13.27
C ALA A 76 20.86 5.16 12.74
N PHE A 77 19.90 5.46 13.59
CA PHE A 77 18.48 5.36 13.21
C PHE A 77 17.68 6.66 13.38
N LEU A 78 17.99 7.53 14.35
CA LEU A 78 17.18 8.73 14.60
C LEU A 78 17.34 9.84 13.54
N ALA A 79 18.35 9.74 12.69
CA ALA A 79 18.52 10.66 11.56
C ALA A 79 17.51 10.43 10.41
N HIS A 80 16.77 9.32 10.44
CA HIS A 80 15.80 8.98 9.41
C HIS A 80 14.42 9.45 9.82
N HIS A 81 13.89 10.49 9.15
CA HIS A 81 12.62 11.15 9.50
C HIS A 81 11.39 10.25 9.44
N ASP A 82 11.42 9.21 8.59
CA ASP A 82 10.29 8.30 8.37
C ASP A 82 10.37 7.03 9.23
N LEU A 83 11.45 6.88 10.01
CA LEU A 83 11.68 5.72 10.85
C LEU A 83 11.38 6.04 12.31
N VAL A 84 10.55 5.23 12.93
CA VAL A 84 10.35 5.25 14.38
C VAL A 84 10.96 3.99 15.00
N VAL A 85 11.68 4.17 16.10
CA VAL A 85 12.44 3.13 16.77
C VAL A 85 12.09 3.10 18.25
N ARG A 86 11.94 1.90 18.80
CA ARG A 86 11.82 1.65 20.24
C ARG A 86 12.73 0.49 20.62
N VAL A 87 13.59 0.73 21.59
CA VAL A 87 14.50 -0.29 22.13
C VAL A 87 14.24 -0.45 23.61
N LEU A 88 13.99 -1.68 24.02
CA LEU A 88 13.76 -2.04 25.42
C LEU A 88 14.86 -2.99 25.90
N GLY A 89 15.41 -2.67 27.07
CA GLY A 89 16.36 -3.53 27.76
C GLY A 89 15.69 -4.74 28.45
N PRO A 90 16.48 -5.53 29.21
CA PRO A 90 16.03 -6.77 29.83
C PRO A 90 14.79 -6.61 30.74
N ASP A 91 14.69 -5.51 31.48
CA ASP A 91 13.61 -5.23 32.44
C ASP A 91 12.53 -4.33 31.86
N GLN A 92 12.35 -4.37 30.52
CA GLN A 92 11.42 -3.50 29.78
C GLN A 92 11.73 -2.00 29.96
N GLN A 93 12.93 -1.68 30.45
CA GLN A 93 13.40 -0.30 30.51
C GLN A 93 13.58 0.25 29.09
N VAL A 94 13.14 1.47 28.85
CA VAL A 94 13.30 2.15 27.57
C VAL A 94 14.77 2.60 27.45
N LEU A 95 15.52 1.99 26.52
CA LEU A 95 16.87 2.39 26.19
C LEU A 95 16.91 3.48 25.13
N LEU A 96 16.02 3.37 24.14
CA LEU A 96 15.85 4.35 23.07
C LEU A 96 14.40 4.38 22.60
N VAL A 97 13.90 5.57 22.34
CA VAL A 97 12.60 5.76 21.68
C VAL A 97 12.66 7.00 20.80
N THR A 98 12.11 6.93 19.61
CA THR A 98 11.91 8.11 18.77
C THR A 98 10.94 9.06 19.47
N PRO A 99 11.27 10.36 19.65
CA PRO A 99 10.37 11.35 20.23
C PRO A 99 9.02 11.36 19.48
N ASP A 100 7.94 11.59 20.23
CA ASP A 100 6.57 11.71 19.72
C ASP A 100 6.00 10.47 19.03
N ALA A 101 6.76 9.37 18.95
CA ALA A 101 6.26 8.11 18.46
C ALA A 101 5.43 7.39 19.53
N GLN A 102 4.14 7.23 19.26
CA GLN A 102 3.28 6.42 20.12
C GLN A 102 3.25 4.98 19.60
N TRP A 103 3.56 4.06 20.45
CA TRP A 103 3.63 2.64 20.16
C TRP A 103 2.40 1.92 20.69
N PRO A 104 1.86 0.94 19.98
CA PRO A 104 0.79 0.11 20.55
C PRO A 104 1.27 -0.60 21.82
N PRO A 105 0.39 -0.86 22.79
CA PRO A 105 0.76 -1.42 24.08
C PRO A 105 1.35 -2.82 23.97
N GLN A 106 0.99 -3.57 22.96
CA GLN A 106 1.54 -4.90 22.69
C GLN A 106 2.23 -4.92 21.34
N LEU A 107 3.55 -5.08 21.36
CA LEU A 107 4.34 -5.32 20.17
C LEU A 107 4.43 -6.83 19.90
N PRO A 108 4.19 -7.30 18.69
CA PRO A 108 4.51 -8.67 18.34
C PRO A 108 6.03 -8.83 18.36
N VAL A 109 6.55 -9.50 19.36
CA VAL A 109 7.98 -9.78 19.46
C VAL A 109 8.25 -11.13 18.81
N LEU A 110 9.11 -11.15 17.81
CA LEU A 110 9.47 -12.37 17.09
C LEU A 110 10.89 -12.77 17.45
N ALA A 111 11.05 -14.03 17.76
CA ALA A 111 12.31 -14.55 18.28
C ALA A 111 13.17 -14.97 17.12
N ALA A 112 13.51 -14.90 16.15
CA ALA A 112 14.63 -15.41 15.35
C ALA A 112 14.58 -15.27 13.81
N ASP A 113 13.45 -15.36 13.15
CA ASP A 113 13.43 -15.26 11.69
C ASP A 113 12.70 -14.00 11.24
N LEU A 114 13.48 -12.95 11.00
CA LEU A 114 12.99 -11.65 10.52
C LEU A 114 12.37 -11.74 9.13
N ALA A 115 12.81 -12.70 8.31
CA ALA A 115 12.32 -12.83 6.94
C ALA A 115 10.88 -13.34 6.87
N LEU A 116 10.46 -14.15 7.85
CA LEU A 116 9.12 -14.71 7.95
C LEU A 116 8.20 -13.91 8.90
N ALA A 117 8.74 -12.90 9.57
CA ALA A 117 8.00 -12.06 10.49
C ALA A 117 6.87 -11.32 9.77
N PRO A 118 5.61 -11.40 10.22
CA PRO A 118 4.55 -10.59 9.65
C PRO A 118 4.80 -9.11 9.96
N LEU A 119 4.68 -8.27 8.94
CA LEU A 119 4.58 -6.82 9.15
C LEU A 119 3.28 -6.55 9.91
N TRP A 120 3.37 -5.78 10.97
CA TRP A 120 2.20 -5.29 11.68
C TRP A 120 1.98 -3.81 11.35
N THR A 121 0.71 -3.44 11.25
CA THR A 121 0.31 -2.10 10.85
C THR A 121 -0.57 -1.48 11.92
N TRP A 122 -0.39 -0.18 12.13
CA TRP A 122 -1.30 0.61 12.96
C TRP A 122 -1.40 2.03 12.42
N ALA A 123 -2.51 2.68 12.76
CA ALA A 123 -2.73 4.08 12.40
C ALA A 123 -2.70 4.93 13.66
N GLN A 124 -2.05 6.10 13.58
CA GLN A 124 -1.95 7.03 14.67
C GLN A 124 -1.71 8.45 14.18
N ASP A 125 -2.45 9.42 14.74
CA ASP A 125 -2.35 10.84 14.39
C ASP A 125 -2.44 11.12 12.88
N GLY A 126 -3.25 10.30 12.18
CA GLY A 126 -3.42 10.41 10.73
C GLY A 126 -2.28 9.80 9.91
N LYS A 127 -1.30 9.17 10.54
CA LYS A 127 -0.21 8.43 9.91
C LYS A 127 -0.46 6.94 10.00
N ASN A 128 -0.05 6.21 8.98
CA ASN A 128 -0.06 4.76 8.94
C ASN A 128 1.36 4.25 9.09
N TYR A 129 1.56 3.34 10.01
CA TYR A 129 2.86 2.75 10.28
C TYR A 129 2.87 1.28 9.91
N ARG A 130 4.00 0.84 9.34
CA ARG A 130 4.33 -0.58 9.15
C ARG A 130 5.59 -0.88 9.93
N GLY A 131 5.56 -1.93 10.77
CA GLY A 131 6.67 -2.22 11.66
C GLY A 131 7.01 -3.69 11.76
N LEU A 132 8.23 -3.93 12.23
CA LEU A 132 8.76 -5.21 12.66
C LEU A 132 9.35 -5.06 14.06
N ALA A 133 9.24 -6.12 14.85
CA ALA A 133 9.87 -6.20 16.16
C ALA A 133 10.61 -7.53 16.31
N ALA A 134 11.76 -7.48 16.98
CA ALA A 134 12.57 -8.65 17.24
C ALA A 134 13.27 -8.54 18.59
N THR A 135 13.69 -9.68 19.12
CA THR A 135 14.50 -9.76 20.35
C THR A 135 15.86 -10.31 20.00
N PHE A 136 16.90 -9.61 20.44
CA PHE A 136 18.28 -9.98 20.15
C PHE A 136 19.05 -10.23 21.44
N PRO A 137 19.86 -11.30 21.49
CA PRO A 137 20.76 -11.56 22.61
C PRO A 137 21.98 -10.64 22.52
N THR A 138 22.44 -10.12 23.65
CA THR A 138 23.74 -9.48 23.82
C THR A 138 24.85 -10.54 24.03
N ALA A 139 26.12 -10.14 23.97
CA ALA A 139 27.21 -11.01 24.31
C ALA A 139 27.15 -11.50 25.77
N MET A 140 26.51 -10.75 26.68
CA MET A 140 26.25 -11.17 28.08
C MET A 140 25.10 -12.18 28.21
N GLY A 141 24.40 -12.50 27.14
CA GLY A 141 23.20 -13.37 27.19
C GLY A 141 21.89 -12.67 27.60
N THR A 142 21.90 -11.37 27.84
CA THR A 142 20.68 -10.60 28.11
C THR A 142 19.92 -10.33 26.81
N GLN A 143 18.60 -10.18 26.91
CA GLN A 143 17.74 -9.95 25.74
C GLN A 143 17.39 -8.47 25.61
N VAL A 144 17.53 -7.93 24.42
CA VAL A 144 17.13 -6.57 24.05
C VAL A 144 16.04 -6.65 22.99
N GLN A 145 14.92 -6.01 23.23
CA GLN A 145 13.82 -5.91 22.27
C GLN A 145 13.99 -4.68 21.41
N VAL A 146 13.88 -4.84 20.11
CA VAL A 146 13.91 -3.75 19.14
C VAL A 146 12.64 -3.79 18.31
N ALA A 147 11.94 -2.67 18.27
CA ALA A 147 10.83 -2.46 17.36
C ALA A 147 11.15 -1.27 16.46
N MET A 148 10.97 -1.45 15.17
CA MET A 148 11.16 -0.42 14.16
C MET A 148 9.93 -0.35 13.27
N ALA A 149 9.55 0.86 12.87
CA ALA A 149 8.46 1.04 11.92
C ALA A 149 8.71 2.24 11.01
N ILE A 150 8.11 2.17 9.84
CA ILE A 150 8.17 3.21 8.82
C ILE A 150 6.79 3.83 8.65
N ASP A 151 6.74 5.17 8.46
CA ASP A 151 5.54 5.87 8.05
C ASP A 151 5.20 5.55 6.59
N SER A 152 4.14 4.77 6.38
CA SER A 152 3.65 4.40 5.04
C SER A 152 2.77 5.47 4.37
N GLY A 153 2.61 6.64 4.98
CA GLY A 153 1.69 7.68 4.50
C GLY A 153 2.00 8.18 3.09
N HIS A 154 3.28 8.20 2.69
CA HIS A 154 3.69 8.55 1.33
C HIS A 154 3.19 7.52 0.30
N HIS A 155 3.28 6.23 0.61
CA HIS A 155 2.79 5.15 -0.25
C HIS A 155 1.27 5.19 -0.37
N ASP A 156 0.56 5.43 0.74
CA ASP A 156 -0.89 5.57 0.76
C ASP A 156 -1.37 6.78 -0.05
N ALA A 157 -0.65 7.91 0.00
CA ALA A 157 -0.95 9.08 -0.81
C ALA A 157 -0.78 8.81 -2.30
N PHE A 158 0.28 8.10 -2.68
CA PHE A 158 0.51 7.67 -4.05
C PHE A 158 -0.59 6.73 -4.54
N LEU A 159 -0.95 5.70 -3.76
CA LEU A 159 -2.02 4.76 -4.10
C LEU A 159 -3.37 5.46 -4.27
N ARG A 160 -3.73 6.40 -3.38
CA ARG A 160 -4.94 7.21 -3.51
C ARG A 160 -4.95 8.05 -4.78
N THR A 161 -3.80 8.64 -5.15
CA THR A 161 -3.66 9.43 -6.38
C THR A 161 -3.80 8.54 -7.61
N LEU A 162 -3.15 7.38 -7.61
CA LEU A 162 -3.27 6.38 -8.67
C LEU A 162 -4.73 5.92 -8.85
N GLN A 163 -5.39 5.60 -7.75
CA GLN A 163 -6.79 5.17 -7.76
C GLN A 163 -7.72 6.26 -8.28
N ARG A 164 -7.51 7.51 -7.87
CA ARG A 164 -8.29 8.66 -8.40
C ARG A 164 -8.08 8.84 -9.90
N SER A 165 -6.84 8.74 -10.37
CA SER A 165 -6.50 8.83 -11.80
C SER A 165 -7.11 7.70 -12.61
N LEU A 166 -7.13 6.48 -12.08
CA LEU A 166 -7.78 5.32 -12.68
C LEU A 166 -9.29 5.55 -12.84
N TRP A 167 -9.97 6.02 -11.78
CA TRP A 167 -11.40 6.31 -11.85
C TRP A 167 -11.72 7.39 -12.87
N LEU A 168 -10.91 8.44 -12.94
CA LEU A 168 -11.05 9.49 -13.94
C LEU A 168 -10.89 8.93 -15.36
N PHE A 169 -9.87 8.09 -15.57
CA PHE A 169 -9.64 7.43 -16.86
C PHE A 169 -10.82 6.53 -17.27
N VAL A 170 -11.33 5.72 -16.33
CA VAL A 170 -12.52 4.88 -16.59
C VAL A 170 -13.72 5.73 -16.95
N ALA A 171 -13.98 6.82 -16.23
CA ALA A 171 -15.09 7.73 -16.53
C ALA A 171 -14.97 8.36 -17.92
N CYS A 172 -13.77 8.83 -18.30
CA CYS A 172 -13.50 9.35 -19.64
C CYS A 172 -13.68 8.27 -20.72
N ALA A 173 -13.20 7.05 -20.48
CA ALA A 173 -13.35 5.93 -21.41
C ALA A 173 -14.84 5.57 -21.64
N VAL A 174 -15.65 5.53 -20.57
CA VAL A 174 -17.09 5.27 -20.65
C VAL A 174 -17.80 6.36 -21.45
N LEU A 175 -17.48 7.63 -21.18
CA LEU A 175 -18.04 8.78 -21.92
C LEU A 175 -17.69 8.71 -23.40
N PHE A 176 -16.42 8.46 -23.71
CA PHE A 176 -15.92 8.37 -25.08
C PHE A 176 -16.59 7.22 -25.86
N MET A 177 -16.64 6.03 -25.25
CA MET A 177 -17.32 4.87 -25.84
C MET A 177 -18.81 5.10 -26.04
N GLY A 178 -19.48 5.75 -25.08
CA GLY A 178 -20.89 6.16 -25.20
C GLY A 178 -21.13 7.12 -26.35
N LEU A 179 -20.29 8.14 -26.50
CA LEU A 179 -20.36 9.11 -27.61
C LEU A 179 -20.13 8.45 -28.95
N LEU A 180 -19.10 7.61 -29.06
CA LEU A 180 -18.82 6.85 -30.29
C LEU A 180 -19.99 5.93 -30.67
N GLY A 181 -20.53 5.20 -29.71
CA GLY A 181 -21.69 4.34 -29.92
C GLY A 181 -22.91 5.12 -30.37
N TRP A 182 -23.20 6.25 -29.74
CA TRP A 182 -24.29 7.14 -30.13
C TRP A 182 -24.11 7.66 -31.56
N PHE A 183 -22.92 8.14 -31.89
CA PHE A 183 -22.60 8.67 -33.21
C PHE A 183 -22.70 7.60 -34.31
N ALA A 184 -22.14 6.40 -34.06
CA ALA A 184 -22.23 5.28 -34.97
C ALA A 184 -23.68 4.83 -35.19
N ALA A 185 -24.47 4.75 -34.12
CA ALA A 185 -25.90 4.42 -34.21
C ALA A 185 -26.69 5.46 -35.01
N ARG A 186 -26.41 6.76 -34.78
CA ARG A 186 -27.11 7.84 -35.48
C ARG A 186 -26.79 7.89 -36.97
N ARG A 187 -25.52 7.69 -37.37
CA ARG A 187 -25.11 7.67 -38.77
C ARG A 187 -25.45 6.37 -39.49
N GLY A 188 -25.23 5.23 -38.85
CA GLY A 188 -25.49 3.93 -39.47
C GLY A 188 -26.96 3.63 -39.74
N LEU A 189 -27.87 4.22 -38.94
CA LEU A 189 -29.33 4.01 -39.14
C LEU A 189 -30.02 5.11 -39.99
N ALA A 190 -29.28 6.16 -40.39
CA ALA A 190 -29.82 7.23 -41.20
C ALA A 190 -30.37 6.72 -42.56
N PRO A 191 -29.67 5.84 -43.33
CA PRO A 191 -30.20 5.33 -44.60
C PRO A 191 -31.49 4.50 -44.44
N LEU A 192 -31.56 3.69 -43.39
CA LEU A 192 -32.76 2.85 -43.12
C LEU A 192 -33.99 3.67 -42.73
N ARG A 193 -33.79 4.81 -42.07
CA ARG A 193 -34.89 5.72 -41.75
C ARG A 193 -35.41 6.42 -43.02
N ALA A 194 -34.55 6.84 -43.91
CA ALA A 194 -34.93 7.44 -45.19
C ALA A 194 -35.71 6.47 -46.07
N MET A 195 -35.31 5.20 -46.14
CA MET A 195 -36.06 4.17 -46.89
C MET A 195 -37.43 3.89 -46.29
N ARG A 196 -37.57 3.91 -44.95
CA ARG A 196 -38.86 3.71 -44.28
C ARG A 196 -39.83 4.86 -44.50
N GLU A 197 -39.34 6.09 -44.53
CA GLU A 197 -40.13 7.28 -44.82
C GLU A 197 -40.62 7.29 -46.27
N GLN A 198 -39.78 6.84 -47.22
CA GLN A 198 -40.19 6.69 -48.61
C GLN A 198 -41.23 5.57 -48.82
N ALA A 199 -41.12 4.44 -48.10
CA ALA A 199 -42.10 3.37 -48.16
C ALA A 199 -43.43 3.68 -47.48
N ALA A 200 -43.51 4.66 -46.59
CA ALA A 200 -44.73 5.12 -45.92
C ALA A 200 -45.43 6.25 -46.66
N ALA A 201 -44.83 6.81 -47.72
CA ALA A 201 -45.38 7.87 -48.55
C ALA A 201 -46.07 7.36 -49.83
N VAL A 202 -46.09 6.02 -50.03
CA VAL A 202 -46.83 5.31 -51.11
C VAL A 202 -48.05 4.64 -50.50
#